data_93d1dbfa3b38f84100c04f584369d79c
#
_entry.id   93d1dbfa3b38f84100c04f584369d79c
#
_cell.length_a   1.000
_cell.length_b   1.000
_cell.length_c   1.000
_cell.angle_alpha   90.00
_cell.angle_beta   90.00
_cell.angle_gamma   90.00
#
_symmetry.space_group_name_H-M   'P 1'
#
loop_
_entity.id
_entity.type
_entity.pdbx_description
1 polymer ?
#
loop_
_entity_poly.entity_id
_entity_poly.type
_entity_poly.pdbx_seq_one_letter_code
_entity_poly.pdbx_strand_id
1 'polypeptide(L)'
;VNDSSADTPSHPRADIAIIGAGAAGLFAAIWAAREEPTLQVVAIDSARTLGAKILVAGGGRCNVTHHAVDAEDYSGGSPQLIKRILRRFPVESTIDFFAECGVELKREETGKLFPTTDKARSVLDALVSAAYSAGVKILHPQRVESVVQVDGGFEIQFGAEKMLARTVILCMGGMSLPKSGSDGHGFTIARSLGHSITPLVVPALVPLTLQSDHWLTALSGLALPAELTAIRADGTPARDVA
;
A
#
# COMPACT_ATOMS: atom_id res chain seq x y z
N VAL A 1 -7.51 -49.90 23.75
CA VAL A 1 -7.07 -48.51 23.88
C VAL A 1 -6.90 -48.01 22.47
N ASN A 2 -7.94 -47.39 21.93
CA ASN A 2 -7.88 -46.68 20.63
C ASN A 2 -7.32 -45.28 20.86
N ASP A 3 -6.09 -45.08 20.47
CA ASP A 3 -5.51 -43.77 20.32
C ASP A 3 -5.91 -43.20 18.95
N SER A 4 -7.07 -42.55 18.91
CA SER A 4 -7.51 -41.77 17.75
C SER A 4 -6.91 -40.35 17.91
N SER A 5 -5.64 -40.19 17.59
CA SER A 5 -5.08 -38.87 17.27
C SER A 5 -5.80 -38.41 15.99
N ALA A 6 -6.87 -37.64 16.18
CA ALA A 6 -7.52 -36.93 15.09
C ALA A 6 -6.49 -36.06 14.39
N ASP A 7 -6.19 -36.44 13.16
CA ASP A 7 -5.31 -35.71 12.24
C ASP A 7 -5.98 -34.34 11.99
N THR A 8 -5.61 -33.37 12.82
CA THR A 8 -6.09 -31.99 12.64
C THR A 8 -5.49 -31.52 11.32
N PRO A 9 -6.30 -31.13 10.32
CA PRO A 9 -5.78 -30.72 9.03
C PRO A 9 -4.75 -29.61 9.26
N SER A 10 -3.49 -29.89 8.91
CA SER A 10 -2.40 -28.95 9.07
C SER A 10 -2.62 -27.79 8.10
N HIS A 11 -3.21 -26.71 8.61
CA HIS A 11 -3.32 -25.48 7.82
C HIS A 11 -1.95 -25.00 7.38
N PRO A 12 -1.83 -24.45 6.16
CA PRO A 12 -0.59 -23.82 5.72
C PRO A 12 -0.12 -22.81 6.76
N ARG A 13 1.18 -22.77 7.02
CA ARG A 13 1.77 -21.88 8.02
C ARG A 13 2.67 -20.86 7.35
N ALA A 14 2.74 -19.67 7.92
CA ALA A 14 3.70 -18.62 7.58
C ALA A 14 4.29 -18.03 8.87
N ASP A 15 5.52 -17.57 8.82
CA ASP A 15 6.06 -16.75 9.90
C ASP A 15 5.48 -15.34 9.84
N ILE A 16 5.42 -14.79 8.64
CA ILE A 16 4.84 -13.47 8.39
C ILE A 16 3.85 -13.56 7.24
N ALA A 17 2.60 -13.16 7.49
CA ALA A 17 1.60 -12.95 6.46
C ALA A 17 1.38 -11.46 6.24
N ILE A 18 1.51 -11.02 4.99
CA ILE A 18 1.28 -9.64 4.59
C ILE A 18 -0.01 -9.58 3.80
N ILE A 19 -0.98 -8.81 4.30
CA ILE A 19 -2.29 -8.70 3.69
C ILE A 19 -2.35 -7.42 2.86
N GLY A 20 -2.44 -7.61 1.53
CA GLY A 20 -2.29 -6.60 0.51
C GLY A 20 -0.87 -6.60 -0.08
N ALA A 21 -0.74 -7.01 -1.35
CA ALA A 21 0.52 -7.00 -2.09
C ALA A 21 0.58 -5.81 -3.08
N GLY A 22 0.16 -4.64 -2.63
CA GLY A 22 0.44 -3.35 -3.27
C GLY A 22 1.88 -2.89 -2.99
N ALA A 23 2.20 -1.63 -3.25
CA ALA A 23 3.54 -1.08 -3.04
C ALA A 23 4.07 -1.32 -1.62
N ALA A 24 3.28 -0.98 -0.60
CA ALA A 24 3.68 -1.14 0.80
C ALA A 24 3.86 -2.62 1.18
N GLY A 25 2.94 -3.49 0.72
CA GLY A 25 2.99 -4.91 1.06
C GLY A 25 4.13 -5.65 0.38
N LEU A 26 4.35 -5.42 -0.90
CA LEU A 26 5.51 -6.00 -1.61
C LEU A 26 6.82 -5.53 -0.97
N PHE A 27 6.92 -4.25 -0.65
CA PHE A 27 8.10 -3.70 -0.01
C PHE A 27 8.34 -4.30 1.38
N ALA A 28 7.30 -4.39 2.21
CA ALA A 28 7.38 -5.01 3.52
C ALA A 28 7.78 -6.50 3.43
N ALA A 29 7.24 -7.23 2.45
CA ALA A 29 7.56 -8.64 2.22
C ALA A 29 9.04 -8.84 1.84
N ILE A 30 9.53 -8.00 0.91
CA ILE A 30 10.93 -8.05 0.46
C ILE A 30 11.88 -7.84 1.63
N TRP A 31 11.64 -6.80 2.43
CA TRP A 31 12.52 -6.49 3.55
C TRP A 31 12.43 -7.53 4.67
N ALA A 32 11.24 -8.03 4.99
CA ALA A 32 11.09 -9.10 5.97
C ALA A 32 11.88 -10.36 5.58
N ALA A 33 11.83 -10.74 4.29
CA ALA A 33 12.55 -11.91 3.79
C ALA A 33 14.05 -11.66 3.62
N ARG A 34 14.49 -10.43 3.30
CA ARG A 34 15.91 -10.07 3.21
C ARG A 34 16.60 -10.04 4.57
N GLU A 35 15.93 -9.50 5.61
CA GLU A 35 16.46 -9.39 6.97
C GLU A 35 16.62 -10.77 7.64
N GLU A 36 15.71 -11.68 7.37
CA GLU A 36 15.75 -13.04 7.92
C GLU A 36 15.30 -14.06 6.86
N PRO A 37 16.22 -14.55 6.03
CA PRO A 37 15.92 -15.43 4.90
C PRO A 37 15.32 -16.80 5.27
N THR A 38 15.34 -17.18 6.54
CA THR A 38 14.72 -18.42 7.03
C THR A 38 13.23 -18.32 7.25
N LEU A 39 12.69 -17.10 7.30
CA LEU A 39 11.25 -16.86 7.50
C LEU A 39 10.43 -17.22 6.27
N GLN A 40 9.33 -17.89 6.53
CA GLN A 40 8.29 -18.10 5.52
C GLN A 40 7.40 -16.86 5.42
N VAL A 41 7.67 -16.03 4.42
CA VAL A 41 6.92 -14.78 4.16
C VAL A 41 5.91 -15.03 3.06
N VAL A 42 4.63 -14.75 3.34
CA VAL A 42 3.52 -14.89 2.40
C VAL A 42 2.80 -13.55 2.24
N ALA A 43 2.66 -13.06 1.01
CA ALA A 43 1.85 -11.90 0.69
C ALA A 43 0.56 -12.33 0.02
N ILE A 44 -0.59 -11.81 0.48
CA ILE A 44 -1.93 -12.19 0.01
C ILE A 44 -2.63 -10.96 -0.53
N ASP A 45 -3.13 -10.99 -1.77
CA ASP A 45 -3.79 -9.86 -2.41
C ASP A 45 -5.08 -10.26 -3.12
N SER A 46 -6.11 -9.43 -3.00
CA SER A 46 -7.41 -9.64 -3.61
C SER A 46 -7.47 -9.27 -5.10
N ALA A 47 -6.53 -8.50 -5.60
CA ALA A 47 -6.56 -7.97 -6.95
C ALA A 47 -6.28 -9.06 -7.99
N ARG A 48 -7.08 -9.08 -9.06
CA ARG A 48 -6.82 -9.93 -10.23
C ARG A 48 -5.52 -9.51 -10.93
N THR A 49 -5.26 -8.21 -10.97
CA THR A 49 -4.00 -7.65 -11.46
C THR A 49 -3.21 -7.15 -10.27
N LEU A 50 -2.13 -7.85 -9.94
CA LEU A 50 -1.24 -7.46 -8.84
C LEU A 50 -0.70 -6.05 -9.07
N GLY A 51 -0.64 -5.26 -8.00
CA GLY A 51 -0.13 -3.89 -8.07
C GLY A 51 -0.98 -2.93 -8.89
N ALA A 52 -2.28 -3.17 -9.06
CA ALA A 52 -3.18 -2.36 -9.88
C ALA A 52 -3.08 -0.85 -9.60
N LYS A 53 -2.91 -0.47 -8.33
CA LYS A 53 -2.74 0.94 -7.93
C LYS A 53 -1.39 1.51 -8.34
N ILE A 54 -0.33 0.71 -8.35
CA ILE A 54 0.99 1.11 -8.86
C ILE A 54 0.87 1.47 -10.33
N LEU A 55 0.16 0.64 -11.10
CA LEU A 55 0.03 0.80 -12.55
C LEU A 55 -0.71 2.07 -12.98
N VAL A 56 -1.57 2.63 -12.12
CA VAL A 56 -2.31 3.88 -12.41
C VAL A 56 -1.69 5.10 -11.73
N ALA A 57 -0.78 4.92 -10.79
CA ALA A 57 -0.12 6.00 -10.08
C ALA A 57 0.65 6.91 -11.06
N GLY A 58 0.64 8.22 -10.79
CA GLY A 58 1.37 9.19 -11.60
C GLY A 58 1.00 9.17 -13.08
N GLY A 59 -0.28 8.89 -13.41
CA GLY A 59 -0.75 8.81 -14.79
C GLY A 59 -0.20 7.59 -15.54
N GLY A 60 0.05 6.49 -14.88
CA GLY A 60 0.60 5.26 -15.48
C GLY A 60 2.13 5.20 -15.56
N ARG A 61 2.80 6.23 -15.05
CA ARG A 61 4.28 6.31 -15.00
C ARG A 61 4.86 5.86 -13.65
N CYS A 62 4.06 5.81 -12.61
CA CYS A 62 4.39 5.57 -11.20
C CYS A 62 5.30 6.68 -10.58
N ASN A 63 4.69 7.64 -9.91
CA ASN A 63 5.43 8.49 -8.97
C ASN A 63 5.90 7.61 -7.79
N VAL A 64 7.18 7.28 -7.75
CA VAL A 64 7.76 6.38 -6.75
C VAL A 64 7.89 7.09 -5.39
N THR A 65 8.47 8.28 -5.40
CA THR A 65 8.65 9.11 -4.22
C THR A 65 8.92 10.57 -4.64
N HIS A 66 9.21 11.42 -3.68
CA HIS A 66 9.69 12.79 -3.91
C HIS A 66 11.17 12.89 -3.51
N HIS A 67 11.93 13.80 -4.11
CA HIS A 67 13.37 13.96 -3.83
C HIS A 67 13.67 14.39 -2.38
N ALA A 68 12.71 15.02 -1.72
CA ALA A 68 12.75 15.37 -0.32
C ALA A 68 11.41 15.01 0.31
N VAL A 69 11.43 14.31 1.44
CA VAL A 69 10.24 13.93 2.20
C VAL A 69 10.51 14.22 3.66
N ASP A 70 9.71 15.10 4.24
CA ASP A 70 9.81 15.52 5.62
C ASP A 70 8.55 15.21 6.43
N ALA A 71 8.65 15.30 7.76
CA ALA A 71 7.51 15.05 8.64
C ALA A 71 6.36 16.08 8.45
N GLU A 72 6.69 17.25 7.90
CA GLU A 72 5.74 18.31 7.59
C GLU A 72 4.84 17.99 6.40
N ASP A 73 5.26 17.05 5.54
CA ASP A 73 4.45 16.54 4.43
C ASP A 73 3.31 15.60 4.89
N TYR A 74 3.26 15.30 6.19
CA TYR A 74 2.28 14.40 6.79
C TYR A 74 1.42 15.12 7.81
N SER A 75 0.14 14.81 7.84
CA SER A 75 -0.82 15.33 8.82
C SER A 75 -1.46 14.19 9.63
N GLY A 76 -1.96 14.52 10.82
CA GLY A 76 -2.72 13.60 11.67
C GLY A 76 -1.88 12.67 12.57
N GLY A 77 -0.58 12.81 12.58
CA GLY A 77 0.33 12.04 13.45
C GLY A 77 1.28 12.91 14.26
N SER A 78 2.03 12.30 15.18
CA SER A 78 3.11 13.00 15.89
C SER A 78 4.27 13.28 14.93
N PRO A 79 4.68 14.54 14.71
CA PRO A 79 5.80 14.86 13.84
C PRO A 79 7.10 14.14 14.23
N GLN A 80 7.33 13.96 15.54
CA GLN A 80 8.51 13.26 16.05
C GLN A 80 8.51 11.77 15.69
N LEU A 81 7.33 11.13 15.74
CA LEU A 81 7.18 9.74 15.32
C LEU A 81 7.39 9.60 13.82
N ILE A 82 6.78 10.46 13.02
CA ILE A 82 6.92 10.48 11.57
C ILE A 82 8.40 10.68 11.20
N LYS A 83 9.06 11.68 11.78
CA LYS A 83 10.49 11.94 11.54
C LYS A 83 11.38 10.75 11.91
N ARG A 84 11.05 10.02 13.00
CA ARG A 84 11.79 8.81 13.39
C ARG A 84 11.60 7.67 12.38
N ILE A 85 10.40 7.53 11.81
CA ILE A 85 10.12 6.50 10.79
C ILE A 85 10.85 6.83 9.49
N LEU A 86 10.73 8.07 9.00
CA LEU A 86 11.37 8.51 7.75
C LEU A 86 12.90 8.40 7.80
N ARG A 87 13.51 8.64 8.97
CA ARG A 87 14.96 8.47 9.15
C ARG A 87 15.43 7.01 9.06
N ARG A 88 14.56 6.04 9.33
CA ARG A 88 14.92 4.62 9.23
C ARG A 88 15.01 4.14 7.79
N PHE A 89 14.27 4.77 6.91
CA PHE A 89 14.28 4.49 5.47
C PHE A 89 14.15 5.81 4.71
N PRO A 90 15.26 6.53 4.51
CA PRO A 90 15.26 7.81 3.81
C PRO A 90 15.04 7.64 2.30
N VAL A 91 14.83 8.76 1.60
CA VAL A 91 14.56 8.78 0.16
C VAL A 91 15.68 8.12 -0.64
N GLU A 92 16.92 8.35 -0.23
CA GLU A 92 18.11 7.77 -0.84
C GLU A 92 18.05 6.24 -0.83
N SER A 93 17.63 5.63 0.29
CA SER A 93 17.45 4.17 0.37
C SER A 93 16.37 3.66 -0.58
N THR A 94 15.34 4.46 -0.86
CA THR A 94 14.34 4.12 -1.90
C THR A 94 14.96 4.15 -3.28
N ILE A 95 15.77 5.18 -3.59
CA ILE A 95 16.47 5.31 -4.88
C ILE A 95 17.42 4.13 -5.08
N ASP A 96 18.24 3.84 -4.08
CA ASP A 96 19.23 2.75 -4.11
C ASP A 96 18.54 1.40 -4.31
N PHE A 97 17.45 1.14 -3.59
CA PHE A 97 16.66 -0.09 -3.74
C PHE A 97 16.16 -0.28 -5.19
N PHE A 98 15.60 0.77 -5.81
CA PHE A 98 15.13 0.65 -7.18
C PHE A 98 16.28 0.53 -8.18
N ALA A 99 17.41 1.20 -7.94
CA ALA A 99 18.62 1.05 -8.76
C ALA A 99 19.15 -0.40 -8.68
N GLU A 100 19.21 -1.01 -7.49
CA GLU A 100 19.56 -2.44 -7.31
C GLU A 100 18.61 -3.36 -8.10
N CYS A 101 17.32 -3.00 -8.18
CA CYS A 101 16.32 -3.74 -8.94
C CYS A 101 16.33 -3.41 -10.44
N GLY A 102 17.30 -2.62 -10.94
CA GLY A 102 17.44 -2.24 -12.34
C GLY A 102 16.49 -1.15 -12.82
N VAL A 103 15.91 -0.38 -11.88
CA VAL A 103 15.04 0.75 -12.19
C VAL A 103 15.69 2.05 -11.76
N GLU A 104 16.23 2.79 -12.72
CA GLU A 104 16.74 4.13 -12.48
C GLU A 104 15.58 5.14 -12.36
N LEU A 105 15.71 6.06 -11.40
CA LEU A 105 14.73 7.11 -11.15
C LEU A 105 15.25 8.46 -11.66
N LYS A 106 14.39 9.21 -12.32
CA LYS A 106 14.63 10.61 -12.73
C LYS A 106 13.78 11.56 -11.90
N ARG A 107 14.35 12.73 -11.57
CA ARG A 107 13.65 13.83 -10.91
C ARG A 107 12.98 14.73 -11.95
N GLU A 108 11.71 15.03 -11.75
CA GLU A 108 11.00 16.07 -12.48
C GLU A 108 11.08 17.44 -11.76
N GLU A 109 10.71 18.52 -12.45
CA GLU A 109 10.74 19.88 -11.91
C GLU A 109 9.95 20.03 -10.60
N THR A 110 8.86 19.30 -10.46
CA THR A 110 8.04 19.26 -9.24
C THR A 110 8.71 18.50 -8.09
N GLY A 111 9.91 17.97 -8.27
CA GLY A 111 10.62 17.17 -7.28
C GLY A 111 10.21 15.71 -7.19
N LYS A 112 9.18 15.29 -7.91
CA LYS A 112 8.73 13.89 -7.96
C LYS A 112 9.75 13.01 -8.69
N LEU A 113 9.89 11.76 -8.22
CA LEU A 113 10.78 10.78 -8.83
C LEU A 113 9.98 9.74 -9.59
N PHE A 114 10.26 9.61 -10.86
CA PHE A 114 9.65 8.64 -11.77
C PHE A 114 10.71 7.70 -12.35
N PRO A 115 10.35 6.46 -12.74
CA PRO A 115 11.28 5.63 -13.47
C PRO A 115 11.68 6.31 -14.81
N THR A 116 12.94 6.18 -15.20
CA THR A 116 13.44 6.74 -16.49
C THR A 116 12.69 6.18 -17.71
N THR A 117 12.08 5.00 -17.56
CA THR A 117 11.24 4.37 -18.57
C THR A 117 9.88 5.04 -18.77
N ASP A 118 9.44 5.91 -17.86
CA ASP A 118 8.08 6.46 -17.80
C ASP A 118 6.95 5.42 -17.82
N LYS A 119 7.24 4.21 -17.33
CA LYS A 119 6.28 3.09 -17.29
C LYS A 119 6.15 2.54 -15.87
N ALA A 120 4.96 2.65 -15.29
CA ALA A 120 4.66 2.07 -13.99
C ALA A 120 4.90 0.55 -13.92
N ARG A 121 4.83 -0.12 -15.09
CA ARG A 121 5.11 -1.55 -15.22
C ARG A 121 6.53 -1.89 -14.79
N SER A 122 7.54 -1.08 -15.14
CA SER A 122 8.92 -1.36 -14.73
C SER A 122 9.11 -1.35 -13.21
N VAL A 123 8.41 -0.46 -12.51
CA VAL A 123 8.42 -0.39 -11.05
C VAL A 123 7.73 -1.61 -10.43
N LEU A 124 6.58 -2.01 -10.96
CA LEU A 124 5.86 -3.18 -10.48
C LEU A 124 6.66 -4.47 -10.71
N ASP A 125 7.21 -4.64 -11.91
CA ASP A 125 7.96 -5.84 -12.26
C ASP A 125 9.24 -5.96 -11.40
N ALA A 126 9.90 -4.85 -11.09
CA ALA A 126 11.03 -4.79 -10.17
C ALA A 126 10.64 -5.26 -8.75
N LEU A 127 9.54 -4.73 -8.20
CA LEU A 127 9.05 -5.13 -6.88
C LEU A 127 8.67 -6.61 -6.83
N VAL A 128 7.95 -7.10 -7.83
CA VAL A 128 7.52 -8.51 -7.89
C VAL A 128 8.72 -9.43 -8.05
N SER A 129 9.67 -9.08 -8.93
CA SER A 129 10.91 -9.84 -9.12
C SER A 129 11.75 -9.89 -7.83
N ALA A 130 11.91 -8.74 -7.14
CA ALA A 130 12.63 -8.67 -5.88
C ALA A 130 11.96 -9.51 -4.78
N ALA A 131 10.61 -9.53 -4.73
CA ALA A 131 9.88 -10.35 -3.78
C ALA A 131 10.11 -11.85 -4.03
N TYR A 132 10.00 -12.31 -5.28
CA TYR A 132 10.30 -13.70 -5.62
C TYR A 132 11.76 -14.07 -5.37
N SER A 133 12.70 -13.21 -5.71
CA SER A 133 14.13 -13.42 -5.46
C SER A 133 14.46 -13.53 -3.98
N ALA A 134 13.70 -12.84 -3.11
CA ALA A 134 13.79 -12.93 -1.67
C ALA A 134 13.05 -14.16 -1.08
N GLY A 135 12.41 -15.01 -1.90
CA GLY A 135 11.68 -16.19 -1.44
C GLY A 135 10.25 -15.92 -0.95
N VAL A 136 9.70 -14.73 -1.21
CA VAL A 136 8.32 -14.41 -0.84
C VAL A 136 7.32 -15.20 -1.67
N LYS A 137 6.37 -15.86 -1.01
CA LYS A 137 5.23 -16.49 -1.68
C LYS A 137 4.11 -15.44 -1.86
N ILE A 138 3.67 -15.24 -3.09
CA ILE A 138 2.57 -14.31 -3.39
C ILE A 138 1.32 -15.11 -3.78
N LEU A 139 0.23 -14.90 -3.05
CA LEU A 139 -1.09 -15.51 -3.29
C LEU A 139 -2.05 -14.44 -3.81
N HIS A 140 -2.42 -14.52 -5.07
CA HIS A 140 -3.44 -13.68 -5.67
C HIS A 140 -4.11 -14.37 -6.88
N PRO A 141 -5.35 -14.06 -7.23
CA PRO A 141 -6.30 -13.23 -6.51
C PRO A 141 -6.90 -13.97 -5.31
N GLN A 142 -6.59 -13.54 -4.10
CA GLN A 142 -7.10 -14.11 -2.86
C GLN A 142 -7.54 -12.99 -1.91
N ARG A 143 -8.84 -12.90 -1.63
CA ARG A 143 -9.36 -11.89 -0.70
C ARG A 143 -9.32 -12.44 0.72
N VAL A 144 -8.57 -11.79 1.59
CA VAL A 144 -8.65 -12.04 3.03
C VAL A 144 -9.96 -11.47 3.56
N GLU A 145 -10.75 -12.30 4.18
CA GLU A 145 -12.06 -11.95 4.72
C GLU A 145 -11.97 -11.58 6.21
N SER A 146 -11.18 -12.34 6.96
CA SER A 146 -10.97 -12.11 8.38
C SER A 146 -9.58 -12.52 8.83
N VAL A 147 -9.18 -11.92 9.95
CA VAL A 147 -7.98 -12.27 10.71
C VAL A 147 -8.41 -12.37 12.16
N VAL A 148 -8.14 -13.49 12.79
CA VAL A 148 -8.51 -13.77 14.17
C VAL A 148 -7.25 -14.15 14.94
N GLN A 149 -7.08 -13.57 16.13
CA GLN A 149 -5.99 -13.96 17.02
C GLN A 149 -6.27 -15.35 17.62
N VAL A 150 -5.28 -16.22 17.57
CA VAL A 150 -5.30 -17.57 18.12
C VAL A 150 -4.03 -17.81 18.94
N ASP A 151 -3.95 -18.95 19.62
CA ASP A 151 -2.73 -19.31 20.36
C ASP A 151 -1.51 -19.38 19.40
N GLY A 152 -0.51 -18.59 19.70
CA GLY A 152 0.74 -18.54 18.95
C GLY A 152 0.70 -17.73 17.66
N GLY A 153 -0.36 -16.94 17.39
CA GLY A 153 -0.42 -16.10 16.20
C GLY A 153 -1.81 -15.72 15.73
N PHE A 154 -2.06 -15.88 14.44
CA PHE A 154 -3.27 -15.46 13.77
C PHE A 154 -3.76 -16.52 12.79
N GLU A 155 -5.07 -16.73 12.76
CA GLU A 155 -5.77 -17.46 11.69
C GLU A 155 -6.26 -16.43 10.67
N ILE A 156 -5.94 -16.68 9.39
CA ILE A 156 -6.30 -15.83 8.26
C ILE A 156 -7.25 -16.63 7.37
N GLN A 157 -8.46 -16.11 7.15
CA GLN A 157 -9.47 -16.71 6.28
C GLN A 157 -9.49 -16.01 4.92
N PHE A 158 -9.41 -16.77 3.83
CA PHE A 158 -9.58 -16.29 2.46
C PHE A 158 -10.31 -17.36 1.61
N GLY A 159 -11.52 -17.03 1.19
CA GLY A 159 -12.43 -17.99 0.55
C GLY A 159 -12.71 -19.19 1.46
N ALA A 160 -12.57 -20.40 0.93
CA ALA A 160 -12.72 -21.63 1.70
C ALA A 160 -11.43 -22.05 2.45
N GLU A 161 -10.33 -21.35 2.24
CA GLU A 161 -9.02 -21.69 2.79
C GLU A 161 -8.70 -20.91 4.05
N LYS A 162 -7.86 -21.51 4.89
CA LYS A 162 -7.32 -20.91 6.11
C LYS A 162 -5.80 -21.04 6.12
N MET A 163 -5.15 -20.06 6.70
CA MET A 163 -3.71 -20.06 6.97
C MET A 163 -3.43 -19.62 8.40
N LEU A 164 -2.45 -20.21 9.03
CA LEU A 164 -1.90 -19.73 10.30
C LEU A 164 -0.65 -18.89 10.05
N ALA A 165 -0.53 -17.75 10.72
CA ALA A 165 0.67 -16.92 10.68
C ALA A 165 1.06 -16.46 12.08
N ARG A 166 2.37 -16.44 12.37
CA ARG A 166 2.86 -15.93 13.65
C ARG A 166 2.69 -14.41 13.75
N THR A 167 2.88 -13.71 12.65
CA THR A 167 2.75 -12.25 12.55
C THR A 167 1.93 -11.89 11.33
N VAL A 168 1.08 -10.86 11.46
CA VAL A 168 0.32 -10.28 10.35
C VAL A 168 0.68 -8.81 10.17
N ILE A 169 0.92 -8.40 8.92
CA ILE A 169 1.13 -7.01 8.53
C ILE A 169 -0.01 -6.60 7.58
N LEU A 170 -0.80 -5.60 7.98
CA LEU A 170 -1.90 -5.09 7.17
C LEU A 170 -1.40 -4.00 6.22
N CYS A 171 -1.37 -4.31 4.92
CA CYS A 171 -0.94 -3.42 3.83
C CYS A 171 -2.04 -3.20 2.77
N MET A 172 -3.30 -3.27 3.19
CA MET A 172 -4.47 -3.26 2.29
C MET A 172 -4.78 -1.87 1.71
N GLY A 173 -4.01 -0.84 2.07
CA GLY A 173 -4.27 0.54 1.67
C GLY A 173 -5.43 1.16 2.44
N GLY A 174 -5.89 2.32 1.96
CA GLY A 174 -7.00 3.05 2.53
C GLY A 174 -8.31 2.88 1.74
N MET A 175 -8.95 4.02 1.40
CA MET A 175 -10.27 4.04 0.74
C MET A 175 -10.23 4.69 -0.65
N SER A 176 -9.05 5.08 -1.13
CA SER A 176 -8.90 5.66 -2.46
C SER A 176 -8.80 4.58 -3.52
N LEU A 177 -9.54 4.70 -4.60
CA LEU A 177 -9.64 3.73 -5.70
C LEU A 177 -10.11 2.32 -5.23
N PRO A 178 -11.35 2.15 -4.74
CA PRO A 178 -11.83 0.86 -4.23
C PRO A 178 -11.74 -0.28 -5.25
N LYS A 179 -11.88 0.02 -6.56
CA LYS A 179 -11.74 -0.95 -7.64
C LYS A 179 -10.33 -1.58 -7.73
N SER A 180 -9.33 -0.98 -7.11
CA SER A 180 -7.96 -1.50 -7.04
C SER A 180 -7.65 -2.28 -5.75
N GLY A 181 -8.67 -2.58 -4.94
CA GLY A 181 -8.53 -3.28 -3.65
C GLY A 181 -8.40 -2.38 -2.42
N SER A 182 -8.30 -1.03 -2.60
CA SER A 182 -8.27 -0.08 -1.47
C SER A 182 -9.70 0.35 -1.09
N ASP A 183 -10.46 -0.57 -0.53
CA ASP A 183 -11.88 -0.43 -0.22
C ASP A 183 -12.19 -0.18 1.27
N GLY A 184 -11.15 -0.02 2.08
CA GLY A 184 -11.27 0.22 3.52
C GLY A 184 -11.43 -1.05 4.37
N HIS A 185 -11.45 -2.25 3.78
CA HIS A 185 -11.60 -3.50 4.52
C HIS A 185 -10.49 -3.72 5.56
N GLY A 186 -9.29 -3.22 5.32
CA GLY A 186 -8.18 -3.26 6.29
C GLY A 186 -8.53 -2.58 7.62
N PHE A 187 -9.32 -1.51 7.61
CA PHE A 187 -9.80 -0.87 8.84
C PHE A 187 -10.80 -1.74 9.60
N THR A 188 -11.61 -2.51 8.89
CA THR A 188 -12.55 -3.47 9.49
C THR A 188 -11.80 -4.58 10.21
N ILE A 189 -10.77 -5.16 9.57
CA ILE A 189 -9.91 -6.17 10.18
C ILE A 189 -9.17 -5.59 11.40
N ALA A 190 -8.61 -4.39 11.29
CA ALA A 190 -7.92 -3.76 12.42
C ALA A 190 -8.85 -3.54 13.62
N ARG A 191 -10.10 -3.11 13.38
CA ARG A 191 -11.10 -2.98 14.46
C ARG A 191 -11.45 -4.33 15.10
N SER A 192 -11.63 -5.38 14.30
CA SER A 192 -11.94 -6.70 14.84
C SER A 192 -10.82 -7.28 15.72
N LEU A 193 -9.58 -6.82 15.50
CA LEU A 193 -8.42 -7.14 16.32
C LEU A 193 -8.25 -6.20 17.54
N GLY A 194 -9.22 -5.31 17.81
CA GLY A 194 -9.22 -4.41 18.96
C GLY A 194 -8.49 -3.09 18.77
N HIS A 195 -8.02 -2.77 17.57
CA HIS A 195 -7.39 -1.48 17.31
C HIS A 195 -8.42 -0.36 17.13
N SER A 196 -8.09 0.81 17.65
CA SER A 196 -8.84 2.04 17.37
C SER A 196 -8.47 2.58 15.99
N ILE A 197 -9.45 3.14 15.31
CA ILE A 197 -9.28 3.88 14.05
C ILE A 197 -9.67 5.32 14.30
N THR A 198 -8.92 6.26 13.75
CA THR A 198 -9.23 7.70 13.86
C THR A 198 -10.67 7.97 13.41
N PRO A 199 -11.41 8.88 14.10
CA PRO A 199 -12.83 9.09 13.82
C PRO A 199 -13.13 9.49 12.38
N LEU A 200 -12.23 10.27 11.76
CA LEU A 200 -12.38 10.73 10.38
C LEU A 200 -11.33 10.05 9.50
N VAL A 201 -11.77 9.05 8.76
CA VAL A 201 -10.97 8.42 7.69
C VAL A 201 -11.57 8.84 6.36
N VAL A 202 -10.80 9.56 5.57
CA VAL A 202 -11.21 10.04 4.24
C VAL A 202 -10.29 9.46 3.16
N PRO A 203 -10.78 9.29 1.94
CA PRO A 203 -9.90 8.94 0.82
C PRO A 203 -8.79 9.99 0.62
N ALA A 204 -7.57 9.56 0.38
CA ALA A 204 -6.44 10.48 0.15
C ALA A 204 -6.54 11.24 -1.18
N LEU A 205 -7.31 10.73 -2.14
CA LEU A 205 -7.60 11.36 -3.42
C LEU A 205 -9.09 11.60 -3.50
N VAL A 206 -9.50 12.86 -3.40
CA VAL A 206 -10.89 13.29 -3.60
C VAL A 206 -10.97 13.98 -4.95
N PRO A 207 -11.60 13.38 -5.96
CA PRO A 207 -11.81 14.04 -7.24
C PRO A 207 -12.81 15.18 -7.06
N LEU A 208 -12.47 16.35 -7.62
CA LEU A 208 -13.46 17.39 -7.82
C LEU A 208 -14.35 16.99 -8.99
N THR A 209 -15.62 16.77 -8.75
CA THR A 209 -16.58 16.44 -9.80
C THR A 209 -17.17 17.73 -10.36
N LEU A 210 -17.17 17.82 -11.66
CA LEU A 210 -17.81 18.92 -12.41
C LEU A 210 -19.13 18.44 -13.00
N GLN A 211 -20.03 19.39 -13.28
CA GLN A 211 -21.22 19.09 -14.06
C GLN A 211 -20.80 18.65 -15.47
N SER A 212 -21.58 17.76 -16.09
CA SER A 212 -21.21 17.14 -17.37
C SER A 212 -21.08 18.14 -18.52
N ASP A 213 -21.73 19.28 -18.42
CA ASP A 213 -21.70 20.39 -19.39
C ASP A 213 -20.66 21.48 -19.05
N HIS A 214 -19.88 21.27 -17.99
CA HIS A 214 -18.87 22.27 -17.61
C HIS A 214 -17.75 22.32 -18.66
N TRP A 215 -17.33 23.52 -19.03
CA TRP A 215 -16.35 23.75 -20.11
C TRP A 215 -15.00 23.05 -19.88
N LEU A 216 -14.57 22.84 -18.63
CA LEU A 216 -13.35 22.10 -18.29
C LEU A 216 -13.41 20.63 -18.69
N THR A 217 -14.59 20.06 -18.93
CA THR A 217 -14.69 18.65 -19.37
C THR A 217 -14.07 18.42 -20.74
N ALA A 218 -14.07 19.46 -21.60
CA ALA A 218 -13.41 19.45 -22.89
C ALA A 218 -11.87 19.43 -22.80
N LEU A 219 -11.32 19.77 -21.64
CA LEU A 219 -9.89 19.82 -21.37
C LEU A 219 -9.36 18.54 -20.68
N SER A 220 -10.12 17.45 -20.76
CA SER A 220 -9.72 16.17 -20.16
C SER A 220 -8.36 15.72 -20.65
N GLY A 221 -7.45 15.41 -19.72
CA GLY A 221 -6.07 15.01 -20.01
C GLY A 221 -5.06 16.15 -20.05
N LEU A 222 -5.49 17.42 -19.98
CA LEU A 222 -4.58 18.56 -19.82
C LEU A 222 -4.13 18.68 -18.36
N ALA A 223 -2.84 18.89 -18.16
CA ALA A 223 -2.25 19.30 -16.88
C ALA A 223 -1.72 20.73 -17.04
N LEU A 224 -2.10 21.61 -16.12
CA LEU A 224 -1.64 22.99 -16.10
C LEU A 224 -1.43 23.45 -14.65
N PRO A 225 -0.55 24.42 -14.41
CA PRO A 225 -0.47 25.10 -13.13
C PRO A 225 -1.80 25.79 -12.84
N ALA A 226 -2.34 25.59 -11.64
CA ALA A 226 -3.60 26.19 -11.22
C ALA A 226 -3.52 26.59 -9.75
N GLU A 227 -4.11 27.72 -9.41
CA GLU A 227 -4.38 28.13 -8.05
C GLU A 227 -5.81 27.74 -7.67
N LEU A 228 -5.97 27.02 -6.58
CA LEU A 228 -7.26 26.58 -6.08
C LEU A 228 -7.58 27.29 -4.76
N THR A 229 -8.65 28.07 -4.73
CA THR A 229 -9.13 28.72 -3.51
C THR A 229 -10.45 28.09 -3.07
N ALA A 230 -10.45 27.41 -1.91
CA ALA A 230 -11.69 26.95 -1.30
C ALA A 230 -12.39 28.12 -0.64
N ILE A 231 -13.68 28.33 -0.97
CA ILE A 231 -14.50 29.39 -0.39
C ILE A 231 -15.53 28.73 0.55
N ARG A 232 -15.61 29.23 1.79
CA ARG A 232 -16.62 28.79 2.76
C ARG A 232 -18.02 29.26 2.35
N ALA A 233 -19.04 28.66 2.96
CA ALA A 233 -20.43 29.03 2.71
C ALA A 233 -20.75 30.50 3.04
N ASP A 234 -19.98 31.15 3.89
CA ASP A 234 -20.05 32.56 4.23
C ASP A 234 -19.33 33.49 3.24
N GLY A 235 -18.76 32.94 2.16
CA GLY A 235 -18.01 33.67 1.14
C GLY A 235 -16.55 33.99 1.51
N THR A 236 -16.07 33.59 2.68
CA THR A 236 -14.69 33.82 3.07
C THR A 236 -13.77 32.70 2.51
N PRO A 237 -12.52 33.02 2.09
CA PRO A 237 -11.56 31.99 1.73
C PRO A 237 -11.32 31.04 2.92
N ALA A 238 -11.36 29.73 2.67
CA ALA A 238 -10.80 28.78 3.61
C ALA A 238 -9.30 29.06 3.67
N ARG A 239 -8.75 29.25 4.87
CA ARG A 239 -7.29 29.38 5.01
C ARG A 239 -6.63 28.13 4.44
N ASP A 240 -5.54 28.34 3.69
CA ASP A 240 -4.73 27.29 3.13
C ASP A 240 -4.42 26.25 4.19
N VAL A 241 -4.84 25.02 3.92
CA VAL A 241 -4.22 23.84 4.46
C VAL A 241 -3.27 23.39 3.33
N ALA A 242 -2.07 23.91 3.38
CA ALA A 242 -0.98 23.50 2.52
C ALA A 242 -0.71 22.00 2.68
#